data_691b68ce139532804325d594abedadbd
#
_entry.id   691b68ce139532804325d594abedadbd
#
_cell.length_a   1.000
_cell.length_b   1.000
_cell.length_c   1.000
_cell.angle_alpha   90.00
_cell.angle_beta   90.00
_cell.angle_gamma   90.00
#
_symmetry.space_group_name_H-M   'P 1'
#
loop_
_entity.id
_entity.type
_entity.pdbx_description
1 polymer ?
#
loop_
_entity_poly.entity_id
_entity_poly.type
_entity_poly.pdbx_seq_one_letter_code
_entity_poly.pdbx_strand_id
1 'polypeptide(L)'
;MKKLVISIVLLNLLAACASEKPKEVEAPVPVPAPVVAAPEATPAPAAVVEVDPLNDQSSILAKRSFYYPFDVSAVQDADKPAVAAHAKYLSEHADRKVRVEGNADERGSNEYNLALGQRRADGVKKMLVLGGAKASQIEIASYGEEKPKATGHDETSWSQNRRTDIKY
;
A
#
# COMPACT_ATOMS: atom_id res chain seq x y z
N MET A 1 -13.66 27.88 -43.18
CA MET A 1 -15.03 28.27 -43.64
C MET A 1 -16.02 27.50 -42.82
N LYS A 2 -17.00 28.26 -42.29
CA LYS A 2 -18.27 27.87 -41.62
C LYS A 2 -18.16 27.28 -40.22
N LYS A 3 -18.28 27.99 -39.10
CA LYS A 3 -19.37 28.82 -38.53
C LYS A 3 -20.70 28.09 -38.52
N LEU A 4 -21.18 27.73 -37.32
CA LEU A 4 -22.54 27.91 -36.78
C LEU A 4 -22.49 27.38 -35.32
N VAL A 5 -22.60 28.08 -34.23
CA VAL A 5 -23.57 29.04 -33.64
C VAL A 5 -25.01 28.52 -33.67
N ILE A 6 -25.54 28.25 -32.52
CA ILE A 6 -26.92 28.37 -32.03
C ILE A 6 -26.83 27.94 -30.55
N SER A 7 -26.84 28.78 -29.56
CA SER A 7 -27.78 29.79 -29.01
C SER A 7 -29.03 29.17 -28.37
N ILE A 8 -29.03 29.24 -27.03
CA ILE A 8 -30.09 29.73 -26.12
C ILE A 8 -31.45 29.00 -26.18
N VAL A 9 -31.86 28.42 -25.06
CA VAL A 9 -33.14 28.80 -24.43
C VAL A 9 -33.05 28.65 -22.90
N LEU A 10 -33.15 29.79 -22.28
CA LEU A 10 -33.48 30.07 -20.90
C LEU A 10 -34.97 29.89 -20.69
N LEU A 11 -35.42 29.23 -19.67
CA LEU A 11 -36.70 29.60 -19.05
C LEU A 11 -36.79 29.15 -17.60
N ASN A 12 -36.95 30.15 -16.78
CA ASN A 12 -37.33 30.16 -15.37
C ASN A 12 -38.68 29.49 -15.12
N LEU A 13 -38.82 28.89 -13.96
CA LEU A 13 -40.08 28.91 -13.21
C LEU A 13 -39.83 28.85 -11.73
N LEU A 14 -39.96 30.00 -11.12
CA LEU A 14 -40.19 30.22 -9.68
C LEU A 14 -41.66 29.99 -9.39
N ALA A 15 -42.00 29.24 -8.36
CA ALA A 15 -43.19 29.35 -7.55
C ALA A 15 -43.00 28.47 -6.33
N ALA A 16 -42.97 28.92 -5.20
CA ALA A 16 -43.84 29.72 -4.33
C ALA A 16 -44.07 28.91 -3.03
N CYS A 17 -43.79 29.55 -1.95
CA CYS A 17 -43.97 29.17 -0.54
C CYS A 17 -45.42 28.75 -0.25
N ALA A 18 -45.62 27.77 0.62
CA ALA A 18 -46.74 27.77 1.57
C ALA A 18 -46.24 27.16 2.90
N SER A 19 -46.24 28.03 3.88
CA SER A 19 -46.04 27.76 5.29
C SER A 19 -47.36 27.34 5.90
N GLU A 20 -47.42 26.16 6.50
CA GLU A 20 -48.48 25.84 7.45
C GLU A 20 -47.84 25.29 8.76
N LYS A 21 -48.07 26.05 9.82
CA LYS A 21 -47.81 25.64 11.21
C LYS A 21 -48.83 24.58 11.63
N PRO A 22 -48.37 23.48 12.27
CA PRO A 22 -49.30 22.57 12.92
C PRO A 22 -49.66 23.06 14.30
N LYS A 23 -50.90 22.86 14.58
CA LYS A 23 -51.67 23.02 15.77
C LYS A 23 -51.12 22.18 16.91
N GLU A 24 -50.92 22.80 18.05
CA GLU A 24 -50.66 22.21 19.36
C GLU A 24 -51.86 21.35 19.79
N VAL A 25 -51.57 20.09 20.08
CA VAL A 25 -52.53 19.16 20.71
C VAL A 25 -51.92 18.65 22.00
N GLU A 26 -52.68 18.91 23.08
CA GLU A 26 -52.45 18.57 24.48
C GLU A 26 -51.94 17.14 24.69
N ALA A 27 -51.00 17.05 25.64
CA ALA A 27 -50.48 15.80 26.18
C ALA A 27 -51.49 15.06 27.06
N PRO A 28 -51.65 13.76 26.94
CA PRO A 28 -52.21 12.94 28.02
C PRO A 28 -51.15 12.41 28.97
N VAL A 29 -51.52 12.41 30.21
CA VAL A 29 -50.80 12.03 31.44
C VAL A 29 -50.20 10.61 31.36
N PRO A 30 -49.01 10.37 31.95
CA PRO A 30 -48.34 9.08 31.85
C PRO A 30 -48.95 8.02 32.80
N VAL A 31 -49.33 6.90 32.23
CA VAL A 31 -49.62 5.66 32.94
C VAL A 31 -48.29 4.91 33.18
N PRO A 32 -47.99 4.44 34.42
CA PRO A 32 -46.75 3.72 34.66
C PRO A 32 -46.78 2.35 33.97
N ALA A 33 -45.90 2.14 32.99
CA ALA A 33 -45.67 0.86 32.36
C ALA A 33 -44.81 -0.04 33.26
N PRO A 34 -45.03 -1.38 33.22
CA PRO A 34 -44.29 -2.33 34.05
C PRO A 34 -42.83 -2.37 33.61
N VAL A 35 -41.95 -2.39 34.62
CA VAL A 35 -40.51 -2.58 34.49
C VAL A 35 -40.26 -3.95 33.87
N VAL A 36 -40.00 -3.97 32.57
CA VAL A 36 -39.42 -5.11 31.89
C VAL A 36 -37.95 -5.09 32.14
N ALA A 37 -37.44 -6.12 32.80
CA ALA A 37 -36.02 -6.34 33.08
C ALA A 37 -35.24 -6.22 31.74
N ALA A 38 -34.21 -5.35 31.76
CA ALA A 38 -33.28 -5.23 30.65
C ALA A 38 -32.61 -6.58 30.39
N PRO A 39 -32.49 -7.05 29.14
CA PRO A 39 -31.67 -8.20 28.84
C PRO A 39 -30.21 -7.84 29.18
N GLU A 40 -29.58 -8.68 29.98
CA GLU A 40 -28.13 -8.65 30.23
C GLU A 40 -27.41 -8.54 28.88
N ALA A 41 -26.66 -7.45 28.74
CA ALA A 41 -25.77 -7.25 27.56
C ALA A 41 -24.74 -8.37 27.59
N THR A 42 -24.91 -9.32 26.68
CA THR A 42 -23.87 -10.30 26.35
C THR A 42 -22.62 -9.49 25.99
N PRO A 43 -21.45 -9.70 26.62
CA PRO A 43 -20.25 -8.99 26.27
C PRO A 43 -19.94 -9.25 24.79
N ALA A 44 -19.92 -8.18 24.02
CA ALA A 44 -19.46 -8.24 22.62
C ALA A 44 -18.07 -8.91 22.60
N PRO A 45 -17.82 -9.85 21.69
CA PRO A 45 -16.50 -10.45 21.58
C PRO A 45 -15.49 -9.34 21.39
N ALA A 46 -14.47 -9.30 22.26
CA ALA A 46 -13.37 -8.36 22.17
C ALA A 46 -12.84 -8.38 20.73
N ALA A 47 -12.85 -7.22 20.08
CA ALA A 47 -12.27 -7.08 18.74
C ALA A 47 -10.82 -7.57 18.84
N VAL A 48 -10.53 -8.68 18.18
CA VAL A 48 -9.17 -9.16 17.98
C VAL A 48 -8.49 -8.05 17.20
N VAL A 49 -7.55 -7.35 17.83
CA VAL A 49 -6.71 -6.36 17.15
C VAL A 49 -5.87 -7.18 16.17
N GLU A 50 -6.29 -7.22 14.91
CA GLU A 50 -5.52 -7.84 13.83
C GLU A 50 -4.23 -7.04 13.68
N VAL A 51 -3.15 -7.57 14.20
CA VAL A 51 -1.82 -6.96 14.02
C VAL A 51 -1.47 -7.07 12.54
N ASP A 52 -1.25 -5.93 11.88
CA ASP A 52 -0.81 -5.92 10.48
C ASP A 52 0.43 -6.82 10.35
N PRO A 53 0.40 -7.87 9.52
CA PRO A 53 1.49 -8.84 9.39
C PRO A 53 2.81 -8.20 8.90
N LEU A 54 2.77 -6.97 8.39
CA LEU A 54 3.97 -6.16 8.10
C LEU A 54 4.71 -5.74 9.38
N ASN A 55 4.03 -5.65 10.52
CA ASN A 55 4.62 -5.23 11.80
C ASN A 55 5.03 -6.43 12.66
N ASP A 56 4.69 -7.64 12.26
CA ASP A 56 5.07 -8.87 12.94
C ASP A 56 6.46 -9.31 12.48
N GLN A 57 7.44 -9.24 13.39
CA GLN A 57 8.82 -9.65 13.12
C GLN A 57 8.98 -11.16 12.89
N SER A 58 8.02 -11.97 13.32
CA SER A 58 8.01 -13.42 13.06
C SER A 58 7.45 -13.75 11.67
N SER A 59 6.79 -12.80 11.02
CA SER A 59 6.23 -12.95 9.69
C SER A 59 7.33 -13.01 8.63
N ILE A 60 7.10 -13.80 7.57
CA ILE A 60 7.94 -13.81 6.38
C ILE A 60 8.03 -12.42 5.70
N LEU A 61 7.02 -11.54 5.95
CA LEU A 61 6.98 -10.16 5.47
C LEU A 61 7.97 -9.23 6.19
N ALA A 62 8.56 -9.66 7.32
CA ALA A 62 9.65 -8.94 7.95
C ALA A 62 10.93 -8.96 7.09
N LYS A 63 11.10 -9.95 6.22
CA LYS A 63 12.22 -10.04 5.28
C LYS A 63 11.99 -9.12 4.09
N ARG A 64 12.50 -7.89 4.18
CA ARG A 64 12.33 -6.84 3.17
C ARG A 64 13.59 -6.53 2.37
N SER A 65 14.72 -7.16 2.69
CA SER A 65 16.00 -7.00 2.00
C SER A 65 16.43 -8.31 1.38
N PHE A 66 16.77 -8.28 0.09
CA PHE A 66 17.21 -9.43 -0.70
C PHE A 66 18.62 -9.17 -1.21
N TYR A 67 19.52 -10.10 -1.01
CA TYR A 67 20.94 -9.95 -1.27
C TYR A 67 21.38 -10.72 -2.51
N TYR A 68 22.44 -10.22 -3.17
CA TYR A 68 22.91 -10.75 -4.43
C TYR A 68 24.40 -11.08 -4.40
N PRO A 69 24.82 -12.15 -5.08
CA PRO A 69 26.22 -12.34 -5.43
C PRO A 69 26.77 -11.18 -6.27
N PHE A 70 28.09 -11.12 -6.40
CA PHE A 70 28.75 -10.15 -7.27
C PHE A 70 28.21 -10.23 -8.70
N ASP A 71 27.87 -9.08 -9.26
CA ASP A 71 27.36 -8.93 -10.65
C ASP A 71 26.10 -9.72 -11.01
N VAL A 72 25.39 -10.25 -10.02
CA VAL A 72 24.12 -10.96 -10.23
C VAL A 72 22.94 -10.02 -9.97
N SER A 73 21.91 -10.10 -10.84
CA SER A 73 20.64 -9.37 -10.68
C SER A 73 19.43 -10.30 -10.48
N ALA A 74 19.60 -11.60 -10.63
CA ALA A 74 18.51 -12.56 -10.42
C ALA A 74 18.26 -12.78 -8.92
N VAL A 75 16.98 -12.72 -8.50
CA VAL A 75 16.58 -13.03 -7.13
C VAL A 75 16.95 -14.46 -6.80
N GLN A 76 17.63 -14.67 -5.67
CA GLN A 76 18.09 -15.98 -5.23
C GLN A 76 16.89 -16.87 -4.87
N ASP A 77 17.02 -18.19 -5.10
CA ASP A 77 15.93 -19.15 -4.85
C ASP A 77 15.46 -19.12 -3.39
N ALA A 78 16.37 -18.91 -2.45
CA ALA A 78 16.07 -18.80 -1.02
C ALA A 78 15.21 -17.56 -0.66
N ASP A 79 15.19 -16.53 -1.53
CA ASP A 79 14.45 -15.29 -1.34
C ASP A 79 13.09 -15.29 -2.04
N LYS A 80 12.89 -16.16 -3.02
CA LYS A 80 11.65 -16.23 -3.81
C LYS A 80 10.39 -16.41 -2.94
N PRO A 81 10.38 -17.25 -1.89
CA PRO A 81 9.20 -17.38 -1.03
C PRO A 81 8.83 -16.08 -0.31
N ALA A 82 9.82 -15.29 0.13
CA ALA A 82 9.55 -14.00 0.77
C ALA A 82 8.99 -12.99 -0.24
N VAL A 83 9.54 -12.91 -1.45
CA VAL A 83 8.99 -12.04 -2.51
C VAL A 83 7.56 -12.46 -2.87
N ALA A 84 7.28 -13.77 -2.94
CA ALA A 84 5.93 -14.28 -3.20
C ALA A 84 4.94 -13.91 -2.08
N ALA A 85 5.37 -13.94 -0.82
CA ALA A 85 4.55 -13.49 0.31
C ALA A 85 4.22 -11.99 0.22
N HIS A 86 5.20 -11.15 -0.14
CA HIS A 86 4.96 -9.73 -0.40
C HIS A 86 3.99 -9.50 -1.58
N ALA A 87 4.11 -10.29 -2.64
CA ALA A 87 3.20 -10.21 -3.79
C ALA A 87 1.76 -10.54 -3.38
N LYS A 88 1.56 -11.62 -2.61
CA LYS A 88 0.26 -12.00 -2.06
C LYS A 88 -0.31 -10.89 -1.20
N TYR A 89 0.47 -10.37 -0.25
CA TYR A 89 0.05 -9.27 0.62
C TYR A 89 -0.43 -8.06 -0.19
N LEU A 90 0.32 -7.64 -1.21
CA LEU A 90 -0.05 -6.52 -2.07
C LEU A 90 -1.30 -6.81 -2.91
N SER A 91 -1.52 -8.05 -3.35
CA SER A 91 -2.71 -8.44 -4.10
C SER A 91 -3.98 -8.37 -3.24
N GLU A 92 -3.86 -8.65 -1.95
CA GLU A 92 -4.95 -8.60 -0.96
C GLU A 92 -5.20 -7.17 -0.42
N HIS A 93 -4.21 -6.26 -0.55
CA HIS A 93 -4.25 -4.88 -0.04
C HIS A 93 -4.03 -3.88 -1.18
N ALA A 94 -5.06 -3.63 -1.97
CA ALA A 94 -4.98 -2.80 -3.18
C ALA A 94 -4.65 -1.31 -2.92
N ASP A 95 -4.85 -0.84 -1.71
CA ASP A 95 -4.52 0.50 -1.22
C ASP A 95 -3.03 0.66 -0.85
N ARG A 96 -2.33 -0.43 -0.58
CA ARG A 96 -0.91 -0.43 -0.22
C ARG A 96 -0.02 -0.21 -1.44
N LYS A 97 1.01 0.56 -1.25
CA LYS A 97 2.06 0.82 -2.26
C LYS A 97 3.41 0.47 -1.67
N VAL A 98 4.32 0.08 -2.55
CA VAL A 98 5.71 -0.21 -2.18
C VAL A 98 6.66 0.47 -3.13
N ARG A 99 7.83 0.83 -2.59
CA ARG A 99 9.00 1.19 -3.39
C ARG A 99 10.03 0.07 -3.29
N VAL A 100 10.49 -0.40 -4.44
CA VAL A 100 11.55 -1.39 -4.57
C VAL A 100 12.84 -0.66 -4.93
N GLU A 101 13.80 -0.67 -4.02
CA GLU A 101 15.06 0.06 -4.11
C GLU A 101 16.19 -0.89 -4.47
N GLY A 102 16.82 -0.71 -5.63
CA GLY A 102 17.95 -1.53 -6.08
C GLY A 102 19.28 -0.86 -5.78
N ASN A 103 20.20 -1.62 -5.18
CA ASN A 103 21.52 -1.17 -4.77
C ASN A 103 22.62 -2.09 -5.30
N ALA A 104 23.82 -1.54 -5.48
CA ALA A 104 25.04 -2.23 -5.85
C ALA A 104 26.15 -1.98 -4.81
N ASP A 105 27.27 -2.69 -4.93
CA ASP A 105 28.50 -2.31 -4.24
C ASP A 105 29.27 -1.22 -5.04
N GLU A 106 30.33 -0.70 -4.47
CA GLU A 106 31.13 0.40 -5.03
C GLU A 106 32.02 0.02 -6.23
N ARG A 107 32.10 -1.26 -6.59
CA ARG A 107 32.97 -1.73 -7.67
C ARG A 107 32.31 -1.50 -9.04
N GLY A 108 33.03 -0.85 -9.93
CA GLY A 108 32.55 -0.52 -11.28
C GLY A 108 32.32 0.96 -11.48
N SER A 109 31.70 1.35 -12.59
CA SER A 109 31.30 2.75 -12.80
C SER A 109 29.93 3.03 -12.17
N ASN A 110 29.67 4.29 -11.82
CA ASN A 110 28.39 4.72 -11.26
C ASN A 110 27.23 4.36 -12.20
N GLU A 111 27.38 4.58 -13.51
CA GLU A 111 26.36 4.27 -14.51
C GLU A 111 26.08 2.77 -14.57
N TYR A 112 27.12 1.95 -14.50
CA TYR A 112 26.98 0.50 -14.44
C TYR A 112 26.23 0.05 -13.20
N ASN A 113 26.61 0.57 -12.03
CA ASN A 113 26.00 0.23 -10.74
C ASN A 113 24.55 0.71 -10.67
N LEU A 114 24.25 1.88 -11.22
CA LEU A 114 22.87 2.38 -11.36
C LEU A 114 22.03 1.44 -12.23
N ALA A 115 22.57 0.99 -13.37
CA ALA A 115 21.89 0.04 -14.25
C ALA A 115 21.74 -1.34 -13.59
N LEU A 116 22.72 -1.81 -12.81
CA LEU A 116 22.65 -3.07 -12.08
C LEU A 116 21.58 -3.03 -11.00
N GLY A 117 21.54 -1.95 -10.20
CA GLY A 117 20.49 -1.72 -9.21
C GLY A 117 19.11 -1.68 -9.85
N GLN A 118 18.97 -1.03 -11.01
CA GLN A 118 17.72 -1.01 -11.77
C GLN A 118 17.28 -2.43 -12.17
N ARG A 119 18.16 -3.24 -12.75
CA ARG A 119 17.85 -4.64 -13.13
C ARG A 119 17.41 -5.48 -11.92
N ARG A 120 18.03 -5.28 -10.75
CA ARG A 120 17.65 -5.95 -9.49
C ARG A 120 16.24 -5.56 -9.06
N ALA A 121 15.94 -4.27 -9.03
CA ALA A 121 14.61 -3.76 -8.68
C ALA A 121 13.53 -4.22 -9.66
N ASP A 122 13.81 -4.21 -10.97
CA ASP A 122 12.94 -4.73 -12.01
C ASP A 122 12.65 -6.23 -11.84
N GLY A 123 13.65 -7.02 -11.46
CA GLY A 123 13.51 -8.44 -11.18
C GLY A 123 12.51 -8.72 -10.06
N VAL A 124 12.64 -8.00 -8.93
CA VAL A 124 11.70 -8.08 -7.80
C VAL A 124 10.31 -7.60 -8.22
N LYS A 125 10.18 -6.45 -8.90
CA LYS A 125 8.89 -5.96 -9.41
C LYS A 125 8.19 -6.98 -10.30
N LYS A 126 8.90 -7.62 -11.23
CA LYS A 126 8.33 -8.66 -12.08
C LYS A 126 7.75 -9.81 -11.27
N MET A 127 8.47 -10.26 -10.24
CA MET A 127 7.98 -11.34 -9.36
C MET A 127 6.76 -10.91 -8.55
N LEU A 128 6.72 -9.68 -8.04
CA LEU A 128 5.57 -9.14 -7.33
C LEU A 128 4.33 -9.09 -8.23
N VAL A 129 4.47 -8.61 -9.47
CA VAL A 129 3.37 -8.55 -10.45
C VAL A 129 2.90 -9.96 -10.84
N LEU A 130 3.81 -10.89 -11.09
CA LEU A 130 3.46 -12.30 -11.37
C LEU A 130 2.73 -12.96 -10.19
N GLY A 131 3.02 -12.55 -8.97
CA GLY A 131 2.33 -13.03 -7.77
C GLY A 131 1.01 -12.31 -7.45
N GLY A 132 0.53 -11.43 -8.35
CA GLY A 132 -0.80 -10.81 -8.27
C GLY A 132 -0.83 -9.33 -7.83
N ALA A 133 0.30 -8.73 -7.47
CA ALA A 133 0.35 -7.30 -7.18
C ALA A 133 0.12 -6.47 -8.45
N LYS A 134 -0.60 -5.35 -8.33
CA LYS A 134 -0.80 -4.43 -9.45
C LYS A 134 0.47 -3.62 -9.71
N ALA A 135 0.84 -3.45 -10.97
CA ALA A 135 2.02 -2.65 -11.34
C ALA A 135 1.98 -1.21 -10.80
N SER A 136 0.78 -0.65 -10.63
CA SER A 136 0.53 0.68 -10.07
C SER A 136 0.81 0.80 -8.56
N GLN A 137 0.93 -0.33 -7.84
CA GLN A 137 1.31 -0.36 -6.43
C GLN A 137 2.83 -0.33 -6.25
N ILE A 138 3.62 -0.55 -7.32
CA ILE A 138 5.05 -0.81 -7.22
C ILE A 138 5.83 0.28 -7.95
N GLU A 139 6.45 1.14 -7.18
CA GLU A 139 7.47 2.08 -7.65
C GLU A 139 8.85 1.41 -7.59
N ILE A 140 9.73 1.73 -8.53
CA ILE A 140 11.12 1.25 -8.51
C ILE A 140 12.07 2.43 -8.52
N ALA A 141 13.18 2.29 -7.81
CA ALA A 141 14.28 3.22 -7.82
C ALA A 141 15.60 2.46 -7.77
N SER A 142 16.58 2.91 -8.53
CA SER A 142 17.95 2.46 -8.38
C SER A 142 18.78 3.55 -7.72
N TYR A 143 19.58 3.17 -6.78
CA TYR A 143 20.59 4.04 -6.16
C TYR A 143 22.01 3.64 -6.54
N GLY A 144 22.18 2.55 -7.31
CA GLY A 144 23.51 2.06 -7.61
C GLY A 144 24.33 1.88 -6.33
N GLU A 145 25.47 2.53 -6.24
CA GLU A 145 26.36 2.53 -5.09
C GLU A 145 26.13 3.67 -4.08
N GLU A 146 25.20 4.60 -4.37
CA GLU A 146 25.04 5.85 -3.62
C GLU A 146 24.42 5.67 -2.22
N LYS A 147 23.77 4.53 -1.96
CA LYS A 147 23.17 4.23 -0.64
C LYS A 147 23.78 2.97 -0.01
N PRO A 148 25.06 3.00 0.38
CA PRO A 148 25.69 1.87 1.02
C PRO A 148 25.07 1.61 2.39
N LYS A 149 24.87 0.32 2.73
CA LYS A 149 24.47 -0.13 4.06
C LYS A 149 25.68 -0.31 4.97
N ALA A 150 26.79 -0.71 4.40
CA ALA A 150 28.08 -0.83 5.05
C ALA A 150 29.13 -0.02 4.27
N THR A 151 30.01 0.71 4.99
CA THR A 151 30.96 1.67 4.43
C THR A 151 32.39 1.11 4.29
N GLY A 152 32.60 -0.17 4.63
CA GLY A 152 33.91 -0.82 4.44
C GLY A 152 34.16 -1.17 2.97
N HIS A 153 35.43 -1.32 2.62
CA HIS A 153 35.91 -1.63 1.27
C HIS A 153 36.35 -3.10 1.16
N ASP A 154 35.51 -4.01 1.67
CA ASP A 154 35.76 -5.45 1.72
C ASP A 154 34.52 -6.24 1.30
N GLU A 155 34.68 -7.54 1.07
CA GLU A 155 33.57 -8.41 0.66
C GLU A 155 32.45 -8.47 1.72
N THR A 156 32.78 -8.31 3.00
CA THR A 156 31.78 -8.29 4.09
C THR A 156 30.84 -7.10 3.93
N SER A 157 31.38 -5.93 3.60
CA SER A 157 30.63 -4.70 3.36
C SER A 157 29.92 -4.74 1.99
N TRP A 158 30.61 -5.17 0.94
CA TRP A 158 30.04 -5.25 -0.40
C TRP A 158 28.86 -6.20 -0.47
N SER A 159 28.92 -7.34 0.21
CA SER A 159 27.79 -8.28 0.25
C SER A 159 26.54 -7.70 0.89
N GLN A 160 26.67 -6.76 1.83
CA GLN A 160 25.54 -6.05 2.43
C GLN A 160 25.01 -4.92 1.52
N ASN A 161 25.86 -4.38 0.65
CA ASN A 161 25.48 -3.31 -0.27
C ASN A 161 24.76 -3.85 -1.52
N ARG A 162 25.11 -5.04 -1.99
CA ARG A 162 24.44 -5.72 -3.11
C ARG A 162 23.06 -6.22 -2.69
N ARG A 163 22.06 -5.33 -2.68
CA ARG A 163 20.73 -5.68 -2.19
C ARG A 163 19.61 -4.99 -2.96
N THR A 164 18.43 -5.52 -2.79
CA THR A 164 17.16 -4.84 -3.12
C THR A 164 16.31 -4.76 -1.86
N ASP A 165 15.79 -3.59 -1.56
CA ASP A 165 14.91 -3.36 -0.41
C ASP A 165 13.48 -3.11 -0.87
N ILE A 166 12.49 -3.71 -0.16
CA ILE A 166 11.07 -3.37 -0.28
C ILE A 166 10.70 -2.40 0.85
N LYS A 167 10.21 -1.22 0.48
CA LYS A 167 9.75 -0.17 1.40
C LYS A 167 8.23 0.03 1.24
N TYR A 168 7.50 -0.17 2.32
CA TYR A 168 6.07 0.09 2.43
C TYR A 168 5.80 1.52 2.85
#